data_9cf9703fbd9fc3b013d2200a4e3f2273
#
_entry.id   9cf9703fbd9fc3b013d2200a4e3f2273
#
_cell.length_a   1.000
_cell.length_b   1.000
_cell.length_c   1.000
_cell.angle_alpha   90.00
_cell.angle_beta   90.00
_cell.angle_gamma   90.00
#
_symmetry.space_group_name_H-M   'P 1'
#
loop_
_entity.id
_entity.type
_entity.pdbx_description
1 polymer ?
#
loop_
_entity_poly.entity_id
_entity_poly.type
_entity_poly.pdbx_seq_one_letter_code
_entity_poly.pdbx_strand_id
1 'polypeptide(L)'
;MIKMNIYDIYSLNHFPRYFGYPSQILIKDLDDLKRHMFVHAGRDPLYISHNSHNKEYVVYSQMFFDFDAHTRSPEDIEKAQKDCQKFVEYHKDKTDILINFTGGGFHVLLKFQPKVLLMKSIAPKIRGYQKYIKDLLSLQTLDIKVAEPGRLFRIPLSPYVYNHNGTNVSTNRYDIPIDENILANYTIDELIYLSEKQDYTINNQNGLKLSIDYLEPYSMKDEEYNEITAQKDDIDFYTFTEEYFKHQVENILNDEYLITAMLSKHPHHTQNFIACLKVKNYGLSLNSAVSFFARLSEIAKWDNRDLSIQKYQIETIYEGDYKMTKGVV
;
A
#
# COMPACT_ATOMS: atom_id res chain seq x y z
N MET A 1 10.37 -27.17 12.60
CA MET A 1 9.49 -26.38 11.72
C MET A 1 10.03 -24.95 11.71
N ILE A 2 10.62 -24.48 10.61
CA ILE A 2 11.08 -23.09 10.49
C ILE A 2 9.79 -22.26 10.45
N LYS A 3 9.54 -21.44 11.48
CA LYS A 3 8.45 -20.44 11.41
C LYS A 3 8.79 -19.50 10.26
N MET A 4 8.14 -19.68 9.12
CA MET A 4 8.26 -18.77 8.00
C MET A 4 7.79 -17.40 8.46
N ASN A 5 8.62 -16.40 8.22
CA ASN A 5 8.33 -15.03 8.63
C ASN A 5 7.28 -14.44 7.70
N ILE A 6 6.18 -13.92 8.24
CA ILE A 6 5.09 -13.30 7.47
C ILE A 6 5.60 -12.18 6.53
N TYR A 7 6.63 -11.47 6.92
CA TYR A 7 7.23 -10.40 6.11
C TYR A 7 7.87 -10.94 4.82
N ASP A 8 8.50 -12.12 4.88
CA ASP A 8 9.10 -12.76 3.71
C ASP A 8 8.04 -13.37 2.81
N ILE A 9 7.04 -14.02 3.41
CA ILE A 9 5.92 -14.63 2.69
C ILE A 9 5.18 -13.59 1.85
N TYR A 10 4.84 -12.44 2.45
CA TYR A 10 4.12 -11.36 1.79
C TYR A 10 5.05 -10.37 1.06
N SER A 11 6.34 -10.70 0.92
CA SER A 11 7.33 -9.84 0.24
C SER A 11 7.35 -8.40 0.78
N LEU A 12 7.23 -8.25 2.11
CA LEU A 12 7.19 -6.97 2.79
C LEU A 12 8.59 -6.41 3.11
N ASN A 13 9.64 -6.95 2.55
CA ASN A 13 11.05 -6.58 2.76
C ASN A 13 11.58 -5.50 1.80
N HIS A 14 10.75 -5.04 0.86
CA HIS A 14 11.06 -3.89 0.01
C HIS A 14 10.33 -2.64 0.51
N PHE A 15 11.03 -1.52 0.58
CA PHE A 15 10.52 -0.24 1.07
C PHE A 15 10.90 0.90 0.09
N PRO A 16 10.22 2.06 0.13
CA PRO A 16 9.18 2.47 1.08
C PRO A 16 7.81 1.81 0.80
N ARG A 17 6.93 1.82 1.82
CA ARG A 17 5.54 1.35 1.71
C ARG A 17 4.59 2.32 2.40
N TYR A 18 3.37 2.39 1.91
CA TYR A 18 2.31 3.11 2.62
C TYR A 18 1.59 2.16 3.58
N PHE A 19 1.29 2.65 4.77
CA PHE A 19 0.66 1.90 5.84
C PHE A 19 -0.46 2.72 6.47
N GLY A 20 -1.56 2.06 6.85
CA GLY A 20 -2.69 2.68 7.55
C GLY A 20 -3.87 3.05 6.66
N TYR A 21 -5.03 3.25 7.28
CA TYR A 21 -6.29 3.66 6.66
C TYR A 21 -7.20 4.32 7.73
N PRO A 22 -7.91 5.42 7.45
CA PRO A 22 -7.92 6.18 6.19
C PRO A 22 -6.64 7.01 5.97
N SER A 23 -5.96 7.40 7.04
CA SER A 23 -4.70 8.15 6.95
C SER A 23 -3.54 7.19 6.74
N GLN A 24 -2.71 7.49 5.74
CA GLN A 24 -1.56 6.68 5.38
C GLN A 24 -0.26 7.33 5.86
N ILE A 25 0.63 6.53 6.40
CA ILE A 25 2.00 6.92 6.74
C ILE A 25 2.98 6.18 5.85
N LEU A 26 4.15 6.79 5.61
CA LEU A 26 5.22 6.15 4.86
C LEU A 26 6.10 5.33 5.81
N ILE A 27 6.16 4.03 5.59
CA ILE A 27 7.06 3.11 6.29
C ILE A 27 8.34 2.97 5.47
N LYS A 28 9.49 3.10 6.13
CA LYS A 28 10.79 3.22 5.51
C LYS A 28 11.58 1.92 5.47
N ASP A 29 11.39 1.10 6.47
CA ASP A 29 12.09 -0.16 6.68
C ASP A 29 11.26 -1.16 7.47
N LEU A 30 11.80 -2.36 7.64
CA LEU A 30 11.14 -3.45 8.33
C LEU A 30 10.95 -3.18 9.84
N ASP A 31 11.87 -2.48 10.47
CA ASP A 31 11.78 -2.21 11.91
C ASP A 31 10.72 -1.13 12.19
N ASP A 32 10.59 -0.16 11.29
CA ASP A 32 9.51 0.82 11.30
C ASP A 32 8.14 0.12 11.13
N LEU A 33 8.03 -0.81 10.18
CA LEU A 33 6.82 -1.62 9.99
C LEU A 33 6.47 -2.42 11.26
N LYS A 34 7.45 -3.12 11.84
CA LYS A 34 7.25 -3.90 13.07
C LYS A 34 6.77 -3.05 14.23
N ARG A 35 7.33 -1.84 14.40
CA ARG A 35 6.89 -0.90 15.45
C ARG A 35 5.44 -0.50 15.28
N HIS A 36 5.03 -0.12 14.05
CA HIS A 36 3.65 0.25 13.77
C HIS A 36 2.70 -0.93 13.92
N MET A 37 3.07 -2.10 13.45
CA MET A 37 2.26 -3.31 13.65
C MET A 37 2.09 -3.63 15.14
N PHE A 38 3.14 -3.52 15.93
CA PHE A 38 3.08 -3.78 17.38
C PHE A 38 2.12 -2.83 18.11
N VAL A 39 2.14 -1.53 17.76
CA VAL A 39 1.27 -0.52 18.39
C VAL A 39 -0.21 -0.75 18.06
N HIS A 40 -0.51 -1.22 16.86
CA HIS A 40 -1.88 -1.33 16.35
C HIS A 40 -2.42 -2.77 16.30
N ALA A 41 -1.57 -3.76 16.56
CA ALA A 41 -1.94 -5.17 16.44
C ALA A 41 -3.16 -5.54 17.30
N GLY A 42 -4.14 -6.20 16.67
CA GLY A 42 -5.34 -6.70 17.34
C GLY A 42 -6.37 -5.62 17.71
N ARG A 43 -6.12 -4.34 17.41
CA ARG A 43 -7.03 -3.22 17.71
C ARG A 43 -7.63 -2.59 16.47
N ASP A 44 -6.79 -2.30 15.49
CA ASP A 44 -7.16 -1.54 14.31
C ASP A 44 -7.02 -2.39 13.05
N PRO A 45 -7.86 -2.16 12.03
CA PRO A 45 -7.64 -2.77 10.72
C PRO A 45 -6.35 -2.20 10.11
N LEU A 46 -5.35 -3.05 9.92
CA LEU A 46 -4.07 -2.65 9.39
C LEU A 46 -4.01 -2.86 7.88
N TYR A 47 -3.57 -1.84 7.17
CA TYR A 47 -3.40 -1.88 5.72
C TYR A 47 -1.98 -1.48 5.33
N ILE A 48 -1.44 -2.15 4.30
CA ILE A 48 -0.13 -1.83 3.73
C ILE A 48 -0.18 -1.95 2.22
N SER A 49 0.61 -1.16 1.51
CA SER A 49 0.73 -1.32 0.06
C SER A 49 1.37 -2.67 -0.28
N HIS A 50 0.74 -3.42 -1.19
CA HIS A 50 1.21 -4.76 -1.56
C HIS A 50 2.57 -4.75 -2.28
N ASN A 51 2.95 -3.64 -2.92
CA ASN A 51 4.28 -3.40 -3.44
C ASN A 51 4.93 -2.19 -2.79
N SER A 52 6.25 -2.16 -2.72
CA SER A 52 7.02 -0.96 -2.43
C SER A 52 6.87 0.02 -3.58
N HIS A 53 6.49 1.25 -3.31
CA HIS A 53 6.30 2.23 -4.37
C HIS A 53 6.39 3.68 -3.89
N ASN A 54 6.62 4.54 -4.85
CA ASN A 54 6.38 5.98 -4.78
C ASN A 54 5.45 6.38 -5.94
N LYS A 55 5.28 7.67 -6.27
CA LYS A 55 4.41 8.10 -7.38
C LYS A 55 4.87 7.66 -8.76
N GLU A 56 6.15 7.55 -8.97
CA GLU A 56 6.73 7.34 -10.28
C GLU A 56 7.13 5.88 -10.51
N TYR A 57 7.67 5.23 -9.46
CA TYR A 57 8.20 3.89 -9.54
C TYR A 57 7.55 2.94 -8.56
N VAL A 58 7.57 1.67 -8.92
CA VAL A 58 7.15 0.55 -8.08
C VAL A 58 8.21 -0.55 -8.15
N VAL A 59 8.56 -1.14 -7.02
CA VAL A 59 9.24 -2.44 -6.98
C VAL A 59 8.14 -3.50 -7.07
N TYR A 60 7.82 -3.86 -8.31
CA TYR A 60 6.74 -4.79 -8.58
C TYR A 60 7.17 -6.22 -8.30
N SER A 61 6.58 -6.84 -7.30
CA SER A 61 6.90 -8.20 -6.85
C SER A 61 5.67 -9.07 -6.66
N GLN A 62 4.49 -8.48 -6.69
CA GLN A 62 3.23 -9.19 -6.54
C GLN A 62 2.06 -8.41 -7.11
N MET A 63 1.04 -9.14 -7.57
CA MET A 63 -0.22 -8.59 -8.06
C MET A 63 -1.34 -8.94 -7.09
N PHE A 64 -2.12 -7.93 -6.72
CA PHE A 64 -3.23 -8.04 -5.78
C PHE A 64 -4.57 -8.20 -6.50
N PHE A 65 -5.41 -9.08 -5.99
CA PHE A 65 -6.78 -9.32 -6.43
C PHE A 65 -7.71 -9.32 -5.23
N ASP A 66 -8.86 -8.68 -5.39
CA ASP A 66 -9.90 -8.56 -4.36
C ASP A 66 -11.20 -9.21 -4.86
N PHE A 67 -11.63 -10.25 -4.16
CA PHE A 67 -12.90 -10.94 -4.38
C PHE A 67 -13.89 -10.51 -3.29
N ASP A 68 -14.66 -9.45 -3.58
CA ASP A 68 -15.52 -8.80 -2.59
C ASP A 68 -16.94 -9.36 -2.59
N ALA A 69 -17.43 -9.67 -1.41
CA ALA A 69 -18.82 -10.04 -1.16
C ALA A 69 -19.62 -8.77 -0.79
N HIS A 70 -20.24 -8.15 -1.78
CA HIS A 70 -20.90 -6.84 -1.65
C HIS A 70 -21.87 -6.71 -0.49
N THR A 71 -22.71 -7.73 -0.26
CA THR A 71 -23.70 -7.72 0.84
C THR A 71 -23.16 -8.34 2.12
N ARG A 72 -22.02 -9.02 2.06
CA ARG A 72 -21.41 -9.79 3.17
C ARG A 72 -22.31 -10.89 3.74
N SER A 73 -23.36 -11.25 3.01
CA SER A 73 -24.15 -12.43 3.35
C SER A 73 -23.34 -13.71 3.13
N PRO A 74 -23.63 -14.81 3.83
CA PRO A 74 -22.96 -16.09 3.56
C PRO A 74 -23.00 -16.50 2.09
N GLU A 75 -24.12 -16.25 1.40
CA GLU A 75 -24.30 -16.57 -0.02
C GLU A 75 -23.39 -15.74 -0.92
N ASP A 76 -23.14 -14.45 -0.61
CA ASP A 76 -22.24 -13.61 -1.39
C ASP A 76 -20.78 -13.94 -1.10
N ILE A 77 -20.43 -14.29 0.14
CA ILE A 77 -19.09 -14.77 0.48
C ILE A 77 -18.83 -16.12 -0.23
N GLU A 78 -19.84 -17.01 -0.34
CA GLU A 78 -19.72 -18.27 -1.08
C GLU A 78 -19.48 -18.03 -2.58
N LYS A 79 -20.12 -17.03 -3.18
CA LYS A 79 -19.84 -16.64 -4.57
C LYS A 79 -18.41 -16.16 -4.74
N ALA A 80 -17.90 -15.31 -3.81
CA ALA A 80 -16.53 -14.86 -3.81
C ALA A 80 -15.55 -16.04 -3.63
N GLN A 81 -15.87 -17.02 -2.79
CA GLN A 81 -15.09 -18.25 -2.64
C GLN A 81 -15.00 -19.03 -3.94
N LYS A 82 -16.13 -19.27 -4.62
CA LYS A 82 -16.17 -19.98 -5.91
C LYS A 82 -15.35 -19.28 -7.00
N ASP A 83 -15.44 -17.97 -7.08
CA ASP A 83 -14.66 -17.18 -8.02
C ASP A 83 -13.17 -17.23 -7.67
N CYS A 84 -12.83 -17.11 -6.39
CA CYS A 84 -11.46 -17.27 -5.90
C CYS A 84 -10.88 -18.66 -6.22
N GLN A 85 -11.66 -19.74 -6.04
CA GLN A 85 -11.27 -21.11 -6.40
C GLN A 85 -10.93 -21.25 -7.89
N LYS A 86 -11.80 -20.74 -8.79
CA LYS A 86 -11.53 -20.76 -10.24
C LYS A 86 -10.24 -20.01 -10.57
N PHE A 87 -10.04 -18.86 -9.94
CA PHE A 87 -8.84 -18.04 -10.14
C PHE A 87 -7.57 -18.74 -9.67
N VAL A 88 -7.59 -19.35 -8.48
CA VAL A 88 -6.45 -20.09 -7.92
C VAL A 88 -6.14 -21.30 -8.77
N GLU A 89 -7.14 -22.09 -9.17
CA GLU A 89 -6.96 -23.27 -10.05
C GLU A 89 -6.30 -22.88 -11.38
N TYR A 90 -6.65 -21.74 -11.95
CA TYR A 90 -6.03 -21.26 -13.20
C TYR A 90 -4.56 -20.86 -13.04
N HIS A 91 -4.13 -20.44 -11.83
CA HIS A 91 -2.80 -19.87 -11.63
C HIS A 91 -1.82 -20.76 -10.85
N LYS A 92 -2.29 -21.79 -10.15
CA LYS A 92 -1.50 -22.60 -9.19
C LYS A 92 -0.22 -23.20 -9.78
N ASP A 93 -0.21 -23.56 -11.07
CA ASP A 93 0.94 -24.14 -11.75
C ASP A 93 1.86 -23.07 -12.41
N LYS A 94 1.50 -21.78 -12.31
CA LYS A 94 2.21 -20.68 -12.98
C LYS A 94 3.04 -19.84 -12.02
N THR A 95 2.59 -19.71 -10.78
CA THR A 95 3.23 -18.88 -9.78
C THR A 95 2.82 -19.27 -8.37
N ASP A 96 3.64 -18.93 -7.38
CA ASP A 96 3.23 -19.00 -5.99
C ASP A 96 2.08 -18.04 -5.71
N ILE A 97 1.10 -18.52 -4.97
CA ILE A 97 -0.14 -17.80 -4.65
C ILE A 97 -0.28 -17.68 -3.13
N LEU A 98 -0.61 -16.50 -2.67
CA LEU A 98 -1.08 -16.29 -1.30
C LEU A 98 -2.57 -15.99 -1.33
N ILE A 99 -3.30 -16.67 -0.47
CA ILE A 99 -4.76 -16.55 -0.35
C ILE A 99 -5.07 -16.14 1.07
N ASN A 100 -5.87 -15.09 1.23
CA ASN A 100 -6.37 -14.66 2.53
C ASN A 100 -7.90 -14.68 2.51
N PHE A 101 -8.48 -15.23 3.55
CA PHE A 101 -9.88 -14.96 3.90
C PHE A 101 -9.94 -13.70 4.75
N THR A 102 -10.59 -12.64 4.26
CA THR A 102 -10.58 -11.33 4.90
C THR A 102 -11.64 -11.17 6.00
N GLY A 103 -12.45 -12.21 6.25
CA GLY A 103 -13.62 -12.15 7.10
C GLY A 103 -14.92 -11.74 6.38
N GLY A 104 -14.84 -11.29 5.14
CA GLY A 104 -15.97 -10.88 4.31
C GLY A 104 -15.80 -11.07 2.81
N GLY A 105 -14.67 -11.65 2.39
CA GLY A 105 -14.30 -11.93 1.01
C GLY A 105 -12.92 -12.55 0.97
N PHE A 106 -12.22 -12.46 -0.17
CA PHE A 106 -10.91 -13.07 -0.34
C PHE A 106 -9.93 -12.11 -1.02
N HIS A 107 -8.71 -12.06 -0.49
CA HIS A 107 -7.58 -11.42 -1.15
C HIS A 107 -6.66 -12.49 -1.72
N VAL A 108 -6.17 -12.27 -2.94
CA VAL A 108 -5.18 -13.14 -3.57
C VAL A 108 -4.00 -12.32 -4.04
N LEU A 109 -2.79 -12.83 -3.79
CA LEU A 109 -1.54 -12.26 -4.28
C LEU A 109 -0.82 -13.27 -5.17
N LEU A 110 -0.61 -12.93 -6.44
CA LEU A 110 0.28 -13.68 -7.34
C LEU A 110 1.69 -13.14 -7.23
N LYS A 111 2.69 -14.02 -7.17
CA LYS A 111 4.11 -13.64 -7.05
C LYS A 111 4.73 -13.36 -8.41
N PHE A 112 5.51 -12.28 -8.46
CA PHE A 112 6.31 -11.89 -9.62
C PHE A 112 7.80 -11.82 -9.26
N GLN A 113 8.65 -11.96 -10.27
CA GLN A 113 10.07 -11.64 -10.12
C GLN A 113 10.20 -10.15 -9.85
N PRO A 114 10.83 -9.73 -8.73
CA PRO A 114 10.92 -8.31 -8.38
C PRO A 114 11.60 -7.51 -9.48
N LYS A 115 10.95 -6.42 -9.91
CA LYS A 115 11.48 -5.52 -10.93
C LYS A 115 11.04 -4.08 -10.64
N VAL A 116 11.96 -3.13 -10.77
CA VAL A 116 11.64 -1.69 -10.68
C VAL A 116 11.02 -1.24 -11.98
N LEU A 117 9.85 -0.64 -11.92
CA LEU A 117 9.05 -0.22 -13.07
C LEU A 117 8.46 1.17 -12.86
N LEU A 118 8.16 1.86 -13.95
CA LEU A 118 7.36 3.09 -13.89
C LEU A 118 5.89 2.74 -13.59
N MET A 119 5.31 3.41 -12.61
CA MET A 119 3.89 3.23 -12.21
C MET A 119 2.96 3.36 -13.42
N LYS A 120 3.15 4.41 -14.23
CA LYS A 120 2.34 4.68 -15.43
C LYS A 120 2.46 3.59 -16.51
N SER A 121 3.56 2.84 -16.56
CA SER A 121 3.75 1.79 -17.56
C SER A 121 3.17 0.45 -17.13
N ILE A 122 3.14 0.18 -15.84
CA ILE A 122 2.66 -1.10 -15.32
C ILE A 122 1.16 -1.09 -14.99
N ALA A 123 0.62 0.05 -14.55
CA ALA A 123 -0.78 0.15 -14.15
C ALA A 123 -1.79 -0.25 -15.26
N PRO A 124 -1.62 0.19 -16.54
CA PRO A 124 -2.50 -0.27 -17.63
C PRO A 124 -2.44 -1.78 -17.86
N LYS A 125 -1.27 -2.40 -17.70
CA LYS A 125 -1.08 -3.85 -17.89
C LYS A 125 -1.75 -4.65 -16.76
N ILE A 126 -1.64 -4.20 -15.51
CA ILE A 126 -2.33 -4.82 -14.37
C ILE A 126 -3.83 -4.78 -14.60
N ARG A 127 -4.37 -3.62 -14.95
CA ARG A 127 -5.81 -3.45 -15.16
C ARG A 127 -6.32 -4.28 -16.34
N GLY A 128 -5.59 -4.25 -17.44
CA GLY A 128 -5.92 -5.05 -18.61
C GLY A 128 -5.90 -6.55 -18.30
N TYR A 129 -4.91 -7.01 -17.53
CA TYR A 129 -4.87 -8.40 -17.10
C TYR A 129 -6.02 -8.77 -16.16
N GLN A 130 -6.36 -7.92 -15.19
CA GLN A 130 -7.49 -8.18 -14.29
C GLN A 130 -8.81 -8.22 -15.04
N LYS A 131 -9.02 -7.33 -16.03
CA LYS A 131 -10.19 -7.36 -16.91
C LYS A 131 -10.22 -8.65 -17.73
N TYR A 132 -9.10 -9.00 -18.39
CA TYR A 132 -8.99 -10.22 -19.17
C TYR A 132 -9.32 -11.48 -18.37
N ILE A 133 -8.74 -11.64 -17.18
CA ILE A 133 -8.95 -12.82 -16.34
C ILE A 133 -10.37 -12.88 -15.77
N LYS A 134 -10.96 -11.72 -15.45
CA LYS A 134 -12.36 -11.61 -15.03
C LYS A 134 -13.30 -12.15 -16.10
N ASP A 135 -13.10 -11.73 -17.35
CA ASP A 135 -13.92 -12.14 -18.48
C ASP A 135 -13.68 -13.62 -18.82
N LEU A 136 -12.41 -14.05 -18.90
CA LEU A 136 -12.03 -15.43 -19.23
C LEU A 136 -12.64 -16.45 -18.27
N LEU A 137 -12.61 -16.19 -16.98
CA LEU A 137 -13.10 -17.10 -15.95
C LEU A 137 -14.53 -16.78 -15.49
N SER A 138 -15.15 -15.77 -16.09
CA SER A 138 -16.50 -15.28 -15.73
C SER A 138 -16.63 -14.98 -14.23
N LEU A 139 -15.64 -14.24 -13.67
CA LEU A 139 -15.59 -13.89 -12.26
C LEU A 139 -16.55 -12.73 -11.99
N GLN A 140 -17.53 -12.95 -11.13
CA GLN A 140 -18.54 -11.94 -10.79
C GLN A 140 -18.06 -11.00 -9.66
N THR A 141 -17.33 -11.55 -8.70
CA THR A 141 -16.96 -10.89 -7.46
C THR A 141 -15.60 -10.21 -7.49
N LEU A 142 -14.81 -10.39 -8.57
CA LEU A 142 -13.51 -9.72 -8.72
C LEU A 142 -13.71 -8.21 -8.93
N ASP A 143 -13.20 -7.40 -7.97
CA ASP A 143 -13.19 -5.94 -8.07
C ASP A 143 -11.97 -5.43 -8.85
N ILE A 144 -12.18 -5.09 -10.13
CA ILE A 144 -11.14 -4.52 -10.99
C ILE A 144 -10.83 -3.04 -10.72
N LYS A 145 -11.63 -2.35 -9.87
CA LYS A 145 -11.37 -0.95 -9.49
C LYS A 145 -10.15 -0.82 -8.58
N VAL A 146 -9.75 -1.92 -7.95
CA VAL A 146 -8.56 -1.96 -7.09
C VAL A 146 -7.28 -2.35 -7.82
N ALA A 147 -7.30 -2.41 -9.15
CA ALA A 147 -6.18 -2.80 -10.00
C ALA A 147 -5.10 -1.72 -10.09
N GLU A 148 -4.38 -1.48 -8.99
CA GLU A 148 -3.31 -0.49 -8.88
C GLU A 148 -2.02 -1.14 -8.37
N PRO A 149 -0.84 -0.73 -8.88
CA PRO A 149 0.44 -1.32 -8.46
C PRO A 149 0.77 -1.09 -6.99
N GLY A 150 0.26 -0.03 -6.39
CA GLY A 150 0.51 0.38 -5.00
C GLY A 150 -0.70 0.21 -4.08
N ARG A 151 -1.74 -0.54 -4.49
CA ARG A 151 -2.95 -0.71 -3.70
C ARG A 151 -2.67 -1.19 -2.29
N LEU A 152 -3.38 -0.62 -1.32
CA LEU A 152 -3.38 -1.13 0.05
C LEU A 152 -4.18 -2.43 0.13
N PHE A 153 -3.61 -3.41 0.79
CA PHE A 153 -4.33 -4.61 1.20
C PHE A 153 -4.30 -4.74 2.73
N ARG A 154 -5.24 -5.49 3.28
CA ARG A 154 -5.26 -5.74 4.72
C ARG A 154 -4.12 -6.68 5.10
N ILE A 155 -3.38 -6.32 6.14
CA ILE A 155 -2.30 -7.16 6.67
C ILE A 155 -2.91 -8.39 7.32
N PRO A 156 -2.38 -9.59 7.06
CA PRO A 156 -2.83 -10.81 7.74
C PRO A 156 -2.82 -10.67 9.26
N LEU A 157 -3.78 -11.29 9.91
CA LEU A 157 -4.05 -11.25 11.34
C LEU A 157 -4.49 -9.88 11.87
N SER A 158 -4.87 -8.95 11.00
CA SER A 158 -5.53 -7.72 11.42
C SER A 158 -7.06 -7.89 11.48
N PRO A 159 -7.73 -7.17 12.40
CA PRO A 159 -9.17 -7.28 12.57
C PRO A 159 -9.95 -6.86 11.31
N TYR A 160 -11.03 -7.55 11.04
CA TYR A 160 -11.99 -7.17 10.01
C TYR A 160 -12.98 -6.16 10.57
N VAL A 161 -12.87 -4.94 10.10
CA VAL A 161 -13.78 -3.84 10.43
C VAL A 161 -14.40 -3.34 9.14
N TYR A 162 -15.70 -3.16 9.12
CA TYR A 162 -16.39 -2.57 7.99
C TYR A 162 -17.13 -1.29 8.38
N ASN A 163 -17.30 -0.40 7.42
CA ASN A 163 -18.08 0.81 7.62
C ASN A 163 -19.56 0.55 7.37
N HIS A 164 -20.40 0.82 8.37
CA HIS A 164 -21.85 0.78 8.24
C HIS A 164 -22.41 2.17 8.56
N ASN A 165 -22.94 2.84 7.57
CA ASN A 165 -23.51 4.19 7.70
C ASN A 165 -22.59 5.20 8.43
N GLY A 166 -21.30 5.21 8.07
CA GLY A 166 -20.32 6.10 8.67
C GLY A 166 -19.72 5.62 10.00
N THR A 167 -20.17 4.48 10.53
CA THR A 167 -19.65 3.90 11.77
C THR A 167 -18.84 2.64 11.47
N ASN A 168 -17.66 2.54 12.05
CA ASN A 168 -16.83 1.35 11.95
C ASN A 168 -17.35 0.25 12.90
N VAL A 169 -17.71 -0.89 12.36
CA VAL A 169 -18.21 -2.05 13.09
C VAL A 169 -17.18 -3.16 13.07
N SER A 170 -16.75 -3.58 14.26
CA SER A 170 -15.90 -4.76 14.41
C SER A 170 -16.73 -6.04 14.36
N THR A 171 -16.21 -7.05 13.66
CA THR A 171 -16.90 -8.34 13.48
C THR A 171 -16.34 -9.46 14.36
N ASN A 172 -15.31 -9.23 15.13
CA ASN A 172 -14.47 -10.25 15.79
C ASN A 172 -13.79 -11.24 14.82
N ARG A 173 -13.81 -10.95 13.53
CA ARG A 173 -13.11 -11.71 12.50
C ARG A 173 -11.78 -11.07 12.18
N TYR A 174 -10.86 -11.86 11.66
CA TYR A 174 -9.51 -11.42 11.27
C TYR A 174 -9.22 -11.82 9.84
N ASP A 175 -8.37 -11.08 9.17
CA ASP A 175 -7.79 -11.48 7.89
C ASP A 175 -6.84 -12.64 8.16
N ILE A 176 -7.11 -13.82 7.62
CA ILE A 176 -6.28 -15.01 7.83
C ILE A 176 -5.76 -15.58 6.52
N PRO A 177 -4.47 -15.94 6.45
CA PRO A 177 -3.97 -16.77 5.36
C PRO A 177 -4.64 -18.13 5.36
N ILE A 178 -5.01 -18.63 4.19
CA ILE A 178 -5.54 -19.98 4.00
C ILE A 178 -4.82 -20.65 2.83
N ASP A 179 -4.77 -21.98 2.83
CA ASP A 179 -4.27 -22.74 1.70
C ASP A 179 -5.37 -23.14 0.70
N GLU A 180 -4.96 -23.73 -0.40
CA GLU A 180 -5.88 -24.19 -1.46
C GLU A 180 -6.85 -25.26 -0.98
N ASN A 181 -6.43 -26.11 -0.04
CA ASN A 181 -7.28 -27.15 0.52
C ASN A 181 -8.40 -26.56 1.37
N ILE A 182 -8.07 -25.58 2.22
CA ILE A 182 -9.07 -24.84 3.01
C ILE A 182 -10.02 -24.09 2.09
N LEU A 183 -9.48 -23.35 1.09
CA LEU A 183 -10.30 -22.64 0.11
C LEU A 183 -11.28 -23.58 -0.61
N ALA A 184 -10.87 -24.78 -0.97
CA ALA A 184 -11.66 -25.74 -1.76
C ALA A 184 -12.71 -26.48 -0.95
N ASN A 185 -12.45 -26.80 0.32
CA ASN A 185 -13.22 -27.77 1.06
C ASN A 185 -13.99 -27.21 2.26
N TYR A 186 -13.66 -26.01 2.74
CA TYR A 186 -14.29 -25.44 3.91
C TYR A 186 -15.54 -24.62 3.52
N THR A 187 -16.57 -24.76 4.33
CA THR A 187 -17.78 -23.93 4.28
C THR A 187 -17.48 -22.51 4.77
N ILE A 188 -18.37 -21.57 4.47
CA ILE A 188 -18.24 -20.18 4.95
C ILE A 188 -18.24 -20.10 6.48
N ASP A 189 -19.06 -20.91 7.14
CA ASP A 189 -19.11 -20.95 8.61
C ASP A 189 -17.80 -21.44 9.22
N GLU A 190 -17.16 -22.45 8.62
CA GLU A 190 -15.85 -22.93 9.03
C GLU A 190 -14.76 -21.87 8.80
N LEU A 191 -14.77 -21.15 7.66
CA LEU A 191 -13.86 -20.06 7.40
C LEU A 191 -14.02 -18.92 8.39
N ILE A 192 -15.26 -18.56 8.71
CA ILE A 192 -15.58 -17.56 9.75
C ILE A 192 -15.01 -18.01 11.10
N TYR A 193 -15.25 -19.27 11.48
CA TYR A 193 -14.72 -19.81 12.72
C TYR A 193 -13.20 -19.76 12.80
N LEU A 194 -12.48 -20.16 11.74
CA LEU A 194 -11.02 -20.04 11.68
C LEU A 194 -10.58 -18.58 11.82
N SER A 195 -11.28 -17.66 11.14
CA SER A 195 -11.00 -16.22 11.18
C SER A 195 -11.16 -15.65 12.58
N GLU A 196 -12.21 -16.03 13.32
CA GLU A 196 -12.44 -15.63 14.72
C GLU A 196 -11.37 -16.20 15.67
N LYS A 197 -10.84 -17.37 15.38
CA LYS A 197 -9.79 -18.03 16.17
C LYS A 197 -8.37 -17.61 15.76
N GLN A 198 -8.24 -16.85 14.68
CA GLN A 198 -6.94 -16.53 14.06
C GLN A 198 -6.14 -17.79 13.72
N ASP A 199 -6.84 -18.88 13.39
CA ASP A 199 -6.22 -20.10 12.94
C ASP A 199 -5.98 -20.05 11.44
N TYR A 200 -4.77 -20.35 10.99
CA TYR A 200 -4.38 -20.10 9.62
C TYR A 200 -3.38 -21.13 9.07
N THR A 201 -3.44 -21.32 7.78
CA THR A 201 -2.52 -22.15 7.02
C THR A 201 -2.05 -21.41 5.78
N ILE A 202 -0.77 -21.48 5.47
CA ILE A 202 -0.18 -20.77 4.33
C ILE A 202 0.14 -21.80 3.25
N ASN A 203 -0.22 -21.48 1.99
CA ASN A 203 0.18 -22.27 0.83
C ASN A 203 1.68 -22.52 0.79
N ASN A 204 2.07 -23.70 0.36
CA ASN A 204 3.46 -23.99 0.05
C ASN A 204 3.96 -23.02 -1.02
N GLN A 205 5.12 -22.42 -0.74
CA GLN A 205 5.79 -21.54 -1.68
C GLN A 205 6.90 -22.36 -2.36
N ASN A 206 6.73 -22.61 -3.66
CA ASN A 206 7.66 -23.42 -4.47
C ASN A 206 8.75 -22.57 -5.13
N GLY A 207 8.72 -21.26 -4.91
CA GLY A 207 9.62 -20.27 -5.53
C GLY A 207 9.21 -19.90 -6.96
N LEU A 208 8.03 -20.33 -7.40
CA LEU A 208 7.48 -19.99 -8.72
C LEU A 208 7.08 -18.51 -8.76
N LYS A 209 7.59 -17.78 -9.75
CA LYS A 209 7.32 -16.37 -9.93
C LYS A 209 7.13 -16.05 -11.40
N LEU A 210 6.07 -15.29 -11.72
CA LEU A 210 5.85 -14.77 -13.07
C LEU A 210 6.91 -13.74 -13.44
N SER A 211 7.32 -13.71 -14.71
CA SER A 211 8.01 -12.55 -15.27
C SER A 211 7.00 -11.43 -15.51
N ILE A 212 7.45 -10.18 -15.42
CA ILE A 212 6.64 -9.02 -15.78
C ILE A 212 6.17 -9.07 -17.25
N ASP A 213 6.93 -9.72 -18.13
CA ASP A 213 6.61 -9.86 -19.54
C ASP A 213 5.31 -10.68 -19.75
N TYR A 214 4.89 -11.44 -18.76
CA TYR A 214 3.59 -12.11 -18.74
C TYR A 214 2.42 -11.13 -18.89
N LEU A 215 2.60 -9.87 -18.49
CA LEU A 215 1.57 -8.83 -18.55
C LEU A 215 1.57 -8.02 -19.85
N GLU A 216 2.60 -8.18 -20.72
CA GLU A 216 2.73 -7.39 -21.95
C GLU A 216 1.52 -7.48 -22.88
N PRO A 217 0.91 -8.67 -23.12
CA PRO A 217 -0.23 -8.81 -24.01
C PRO A 217 -1.50 -8.09 -23.53
N TYR A 218 -1.56 -7.71 -22.24
CA TYR A 218 -2.78 -7.21 -21.61
C TYR A 218 -2.81 -5.69 -21.41
N SER A 219 -1.85 -4.96 -22.00
CA SER A 219 -1.81 -3.51 -21.86
C SER A 219 -3.07 -2.85 -22.43
N MET A 220 -3.78 -2.11 -21.59
CA MET A 220 -4.91 -1.28 -22.05
C MET A 220 -4.40 -0.07 -22.82
N LYS A 221 -5.20 0.42 -23.76
CA LYS A 221 -4.90 1.70 -24.44
C LYS A 221 -5.08 2.86 -23.47
N ASP A 222 -4.27 3.92 -23.65
CA ASP A 222 -4.26 5.08 -22.75
C ASP A 222 -5.64 5.73 -22.58
N GLU A 223 -6.48 5.72 -23.60
CA GLU A 223 -7.85 6.27 -23.56
C GLU A 223 -8.75 5.49 -22.59
N GLU A 224 -8.76 4.15 -22.68
CA GLU A 224 -9.52 3.29 -21.75
C GLU A 224 -9.02 3.39 -20.31
N TYR A 225 -7.70 3.58 -20.15
CA TYR A 225 -7.11 3.74 -18.83
C TYR A 225 -7.52 5.06 -18.19
N ASN A 226 -7.51 6.15 -18.94
CA ASN A 226 -7.86 7.50 -18.48
C ASN A 226 -9.35 7.62 -18.10
N GLU A 227 -10.27 7.00 -18.83
CA GLU A 227 -11.70 7.00 -18.48
C GLU A 227 -11.97 6.37 -17.11
N ILE A 228 -11.23 5.29 -16.77
CA ILE A 228 -11.41 4.59 -15.49
C ILE A 228 -10.72 5.32 -14.33
N THR A 229 -9.63 6.05 -14.61
CA THR A 229 -8.89 6.82 -13.59
C THR A 229 -9.48 8.20 -13.33
N ALA A 230 -10.14 8.81 -14.31
CA ALA A 230 -10.81 10.13 -14.17
C ALA A 230 -11.97 10.14 -13.15
N GLN A 231 -12.40 8.98 -12.67
CA GLN A 231 -13.41 8.87 -11.61
C GLN A 231 -12.85 8.86 -10.18
N LYS A 232 -11.55 9.02 -10.02
CA LYS A 232 -10.90 9.14 -8.70
C LYS A 232 -10.44 10.58 -8.48
N ASP A 233 -11.07 11.23 -7.52
CA ASP A 233 -10.68 12.54 -7.02
C ASP A 233 -9.20 12.56 -6.62
N ASP A 234 -8.56 13.68 -6.94
CA ASP A 234 -7.18 14.06 -6.68
C ASP A 234 -6.65 13.65 -5.31
N ILE A 235 -5.97 12.53 -5.24
CA ILE A 235 -4.99 12.29 -4.18
C ILE A 235 -3.62 12.61 -4.78
N ASP A 236 -3.11 13.77 -4.44
CA ASP A 236 -1.80 14.25 -4.89
C ASP A 236 -0.68 13.43 -4.23
N PHE A 237 0.02 12.59 -4.96
CA PHE A 237 1.05 11.67 -4.48
C PHE A 237 2.46 12.08 -4.95
N TYR A 238 3.49 11.87 -4.14
CA TYR A 238 4.88 12.31 -4.24
C TYR A 238 5.76 11.61 -5.28
N THR A 239 6.62 12.33 -5.99
CA THR A 239 7.54 11.82 -7.02
C THR A 239 8.94 11.57 -6.46
N PHE A 240 9.37 10.30 -6.34
CA PHE A 240 10.75 9.95 -6.01
C PHE A 240 11.22 8.73 -6.82
N THR A 241 12.48 8.73 -7.27
CA THR A 241 13.17 7.52 -7.75
C THR A 241 13.74 6.75 -6.56
N GLU A 242 13.93 5.43 -6.66
CA GLU A 242 14.38 4.58 -5.55
C GLU A 242 15.75 5.03 -5.00
N GLU A 243 16.70 5.35 -5.89
CA GLU A 243 18.04 5.82 -5.52
C GLU A 243 18.01 7.23 -4.92
N TYR A 244 17.23 8.10 -5.49
CA TYR A 244 17.03 9.48 -5.06
C TYR A 244 16.29 9.55 -3.72
N PHE A 245 15.28 8.70 -3.53
CA PHE A 245 14.52 8.57 -2.30
C PHE A 245 15.40 8.08 -1.14
N LYS A 246 16.18 7.02 -1.37
CA LYS A 246 17.06 6.44 -0.36
C LYS A 246 18.06 7.47 0.16
N HIS A 247 18.73 8.18 -0.75
CA HIS A 247 19.77 9.15 -0.37
C HIS A 247 19.21 10.42 0.27
N GLN A 248 18.09 10.93 -0.19
CA GLN A 248 17.50 12.17 0.31
C GLN A 248 16.73 11.98 1.60
N VAL A 249 15.95 10.91 1.71
CA VAL A 249 15.20 10.63 2.91
C VAL A 249 16.11 10.20 4.05
N GLU A 250 17.17 9.42 3.80
CA GLU A 250 18.18 9.10 4.82
C GLU A 250 18.84 10.38 5.35
N ASN A 251 19.21 11.32 4.48
CA ASN A 251 19.79 12.58 4.90
C ASN A 251 18.83 13.46 5.70
N ILE A 252 17.56 13.55 5.28
CA ILE A 252 16.52 14.31 5.99
C ILE A 252 16.25 13.68 7.37
N LEU A 253 16.22 12.36 7.45
CA LEU A 253 15.89 11.64 8.69
C LEU A 253 17.05 11.58 9.68
N ASN A 254 18.27 11.69 9.18
CA ASN A 254 19.47 11.80 10.03
C ASN A 254 19.78 13.24 10.45
N ASP A 255 19.04 14.22 9.93
CA ASP A 255 19.19 15.62 10.31
C ASP A 255 18.38 15.91 11.59
N GLU A 256 19.07 15.85 12.74
CA GLU A 256 18.46 16.10 14.05
C GLU A 256 17.74 17.46 14.13
N TYR A 257 18.29 18.48 13.49
CA TYR A 257 17.66 19.80 13.47
C TYR A 257 16.32 19.79 12.75
N LEU A 258 16.29 19.16 11.56
CA LEU A 258 15.05 18.98 10.80
C LEU A 258 14.00 18.22 11.63
N ILE A 259 14.38 17.09 12.18
CA ILE A 259 13.48 16.24 12.97
C ILE A 259 12.95 16.99 14.19
N THR A 260 13.81 17.68 14.93
CA THR A 260 13.41 18.44 16.13
C THR A 260 12.50 19.62 15.77
N ALA A 261 12.84 20.39 14.74
CA ALA A 261 12.03 21.52 14.27
C ALA A 261 10.65 21.05 13.75
N MET A 262 10.62 19.91 13.06
CA MET A 262 9.42 19.37 12.45
C MET A 262 8.46 18.67 13.42
N LEU A 263 8.97 18.17 14.54
CA LEU A 263 8.14 17.59 15.60
C LEU A 263 7.65 18.65 16.60
N SER A 264 8.12 19.88 16.50
CA SER A 264 7.60 20.99 17.31
C SER A 264 6.16 21.29 16.94
N LYS A 265 5.29 21.41 17.96
CA LYS A 265 3.87 21.73 17.74
C LYS A 265 3.65 23.13 17.14
N HIS A 266 4.56 24.06 17.45
CA HIS A 266 4.55 25.44 16.95
C HIS A 266 5.97 25.85 16.55
N PRO A 267 6.45 25.45 15.37
CA PRO A 267 7.79 25.78 14.96
C PRO A 267 7.93 27.30 14.70
N HIS A 268 9.00 27.89 15.20
CA HIS A 268 9.28 29.29 14.95
C HIS A 268 9.57 29.55 13.47
N HIS A 269 9.25 30.75 13.01
CA HIS A 269 9.46 31.18 11.61
C HIS A 269 10.90 30.87 11.12
N THR A 270 11.92 31.16 11.93
CA THR A 270 13.33 30.86 11.58
C THR A 270 13.59 29.36 11.45
N GLN A 271 13.02 28.54 12.31
CA GLN A 271 13.16 27.08 12.25
C GLN A 271 12.54 26.53 10.98
N ASN A 272 11.33 27.00 10.63
CA ASN A 272 10.66 26.63 9.38
C ASN A 272 11.47 27.03 8.16
N PHE A 273 12.02 28.26 8.16
CA PHE A 273 12.85 28.74 7.05
C PHE A 273 14.11 27.87 6.84
N ILE A 274 14.81 27.56 7.92
CA ILE A 274 16.01 26.70 7.88
C ILE A 274 15.64 25.27 7.46
N ALA A 275 14.51 24.74 7.97
CA ALA A 275 14.03 23.41 7.55
C ALA A 275 13.70 23.37 6.06
N CYS A 276 13.06 24.39 5.50
CA CYS A 276 12.79 24.51 4.05
C CYS A 276 14.07 24.58 3.23
N LEU A 277 15.08 25.35 3.67
CA LEU A 277 16.38 25.43 3.02
C LEU A 277 17.10 24.08 3.02
N LYS A 278 17.10 23.37 4.15
CA LYS A 278 17.69 22.03 4.26
C LYS A 278 17.03 21.04 3.30
N VAL A 279 15.69 21.02 3.27
CA VAL A 279 14.91 20.15 2.38
C VAL A 279 15.20 20.47 0.90
N LYS A 280 15.31 21.76 0.52
CA LYS A 280 15.75 22.19 -0.81
C LYS A 280 17.17 21.72 -1.13
N ASN A 281 18.10 21.85 -0.18
CA ASN A 281 19.49 21.41 -0.36
C ASN A 281 19.64 19.89 -0.47
N TYR A 282 18.75 19.13 0.17
CA TYR A 282 18.66 17.69 -0.05
C TYR A 282 18.02 17.33 -1.40
N GLY A 283 17.64 18.35 -2.19
CA GLY A 283 17.24 18.20 -3.58
C GLY A 283 15.76 17.84 -3.77
N LEU A 284 14.89 17.98 -2.76
CA LEU A 284 13.46 17.79 -2.96
C LEU A 284 12.92 18.84 -3.94
N SER A 285 12.02 18.43 -4.83
CA SER A 285 11.26 19.37 -5.66
C SER A 285 10.29 20.22 -4.82
N LEU A 286 9.84 21.36 -5.34
CA LEU A 286 8.85 22.20 -4.67
C LEU A 286 7.61 21.40 -4.22
N ASN A 287 7.04 20.62 -5.13
CA ASN A 287 5.85 19.82 -4.83
C ASN A 287 6.13 18.75 -3.74
N SER A 288 7.30 18.12 -3.79
CA SER A 288 7.72 17.15 -2.79
C SER A 288 7.91 17.79 -1.43
N ALA A 289 8.50 19.00 -1.38
CA ALA A 289 8.69 19.74 -0.13
C ALA A 289 7.36 20.19 0.49
N VAL A 290 6.45 20.76 -0.31
CA VAL A 290 5.11 21.15 0.15
C VAL A 290 4.39 19.96 0.78
N SER A 291 4.41 18.84 0.10
CA SER A 291 3.73 17.65 0.58
C SER A 291 4.42 17.03 1.81
N PHE A 292 5.75 17.04 1.86
CA PHE A 292 6.52 16.60 3.02
C PHE A 292 6.15 17.40 4.27
N PHE A 293 6.11 18.74 4.18
CA PHE A 293 5.74 19.59 5.31
C PHE A 293 4.25 19.50 5.65
N ALA A 294 3.36 19.33 4.68
CA ALA A 294 1.95 19.06 4.94
C ALA A 294 1.78 17.79 5.79
N ARG A 295 2.51 16.73 5.46
CA ARG A 295 2.46 15.48 6.23
C ARG A 295 3.04 15.64 7.64
N LEU A 296 4.13 16.35 7.79
CA LEU A 296 4.70 16.63 9.09
C LEU A 296 3.80 17.47 9.97
N SER A 297 3.11 18.43 9.38
CA SER A 297 2.14 19.27 10.10
C SER A 297 0.99 18.46 10.69
N GLU A 298 0.54 17.41 9.99
CA GLU A 298 -0.46 16.48 10.51
C GLU A 298 0.08 15.69 11.70
N ILE A 299 1.31 15.18 11.60
CA ILE A 299 1.96 14.40 12.67
C ILE A 299 2.22 15.29 13.90
N ALA A 300 2.75 16.49 13.70
CA ALA A 300 3.06 17.44 14.76
C ALA A 300 1.83 18.23 15.25
N LYS A 301 0.68 18.04 14.61
CA LYS A 301 -0.58 18.75 14.92
C LYS A 301 -0.43 20.28 14.87
N TRP A 302 0.21 20.78 13.80
CA TRP A 302 0.30 22.21 13.55
C TRP A 302 -1.08 22.80 13.30
N ASP A 303 -1.28 24.07 13.68
CA ASP A 303 -2.52 24.77 13.35
C ASP A 303 -2.52 25.29 11.90
N ASN A 304 -3.69 25.72 11.42
CA ASN A 304 -3.85 26.21 10.04
C ASN A 304 -3.01 27.46 9.73
N ARG A 305 -2.63 28.24 10.74
CA ARG A 305 -1.78 29.41 10.58
C ARG A 305 -0.34 29.01 10.32
N ASP A 306 0.16 28.03 11.06
CA ASP A 306 1.51 27.48 10.87
C ASP A 306 1.65 26.86 9.49
N LEU A 307 0.63 26.17 9.00
CA LEU A 307 0.58 25.60 7.64
C LEU A 307 0.64 26.67 6.55
N SER A 308 -0.08 27.77 6.70
CA SER A 308 -0.08 28.90 5.75
C SER A 308 1.30 29.54 5.65
N ILE A 309 1.94 29.77 6.81
CA ILE A 309 3.29 30.32 6.89
C ILE A 309 4.29 29.36 6.24
N GLN A 310 4.15 28.08 6.52
CA GLN A 310 5.03 27.05 5.98
C GLN A 310 4.96 27.00 4.44
N LYS A 311 3.76 26.97 3.88
CA LYS A 311 3.55 26.97 2.43
C LYS A 311 4.18 28.20 1.78
N TYR A 312 3.92 29.39 2.30
CA TYR A 312 4.51 30.62 1.80
C TYR A 312 6.05 30.60 1.85
N GLN A 313 6.64 30.10 2.91
CA GLN A 313 8.08 30.00 3.04
C GLN A 313 8.70 29.00 2.05
N ILE A 314 8.07 27.85 1.84
CA ILE A 314 8.52 26.87 0.87
C ILE A 314 8.53 27.49 -0.53
N GLU A 315 7.42 28.10 -0.95
CA GLU A 315 7.30 28.75 -2.24
C GLU A 315 8.37 29.84 -2.41
N THR A 316 8.53 30.71 -1.44
CA THR A 316 9.54 31.79 -1.45
C THR A 316 10.97 31.25 -1.58
N ILE A 317 11.31 30.19 -0.85
CA ILE A 317 12.65 29.59 -0.88
C ILE A 317 12.93 28.89 -2.21
N TYR A 318 11.93 28.22 -2.77
CA TYR A 318 12.10 27.48 -4.02
C TYR A 318 12.11 28.40 -5.25
N GLU A 319 11.34 29.47 -5.24
CA GLU A 319 11.34 30.51 -6.30
C GLU A 319 12.57 31.42 -6.22
N GLY A 320 13.13 31.58 -5.02
CA GLY A 320 14.31 32.43 -4.80
C GLY A 320 15.63 31.67 -4.87
N ASP A 321 16.72 32.43 -5.07
CA ASP A 321 18.11 31.92 -5.14
C ASP A 321 18.72 31.68 -3.75
N TYR A 322 17.91 31.26 -2.78
CA TYR A 322 18.37 30.98 -1.43
C TYR A 322 19.24 29.72 -1.39
N LYS A 323 20.46 29.87 -0.91
CA LYS A 323 21.43 28.78 -0.68
C LYS A 323 21.91 28.80 0.77
N MET A 324 22.09 27.65 1.37
CA MET A 324 22.78 27.60 2.65
C MET A 324 24.24 28.02 2.47
N THR A 325 24.65 29.06 3.16
CA THR A 325 26.07 29.39 3.31
C THR A 325 26.73 28.32 4.19
N LYS A 326 27.91 27.82 3.77
CA LYS A 326 28.69 26.89 4.60
C LYS A 326 29.00 27.56 5.92
N GLY A 327 28.39 27.12 6.99
CA GLY A 327 28.66 27.64 8.37
C GLY A 327 27.43 27.74 9.30
N VAL A 328 26.22 27.44 8.83
CA VAL A 328 25.06 27.27 9.72
C VAL A 328 24.78 25.77 9.85
N VAL A 329 25.50 25.15 10.75
CA VAL A 329 25.27 23.78 11.24
C VAL A 329 24.61 23.88 12.60
#